data_eddc3c7a9bf7214b27e7d9a186cb817b
#
_entry.id   eddc3c7a9bf7214b27e7d9a186cb817b
#
_cell.length_a   1.000
_cell.length_b   1.000
_cell.length_c   1.000
_cell.angle_alpha   90.00
_cell.angle_beta   90.00
_cell.angle_gamma   90.00
#
_symmetry.space_group_name_H-M   'P 1'
#
loop_
_entity.id
_entity.type
_entity.pdbx_description
1 polymer ?
#
loop_
_entity_poly.entity_id
_entity_poly.type
_entity_poly.pdbx_seq_one_letter_code
_entity_poly.pdbx_strand_id
1 'polypeptide(L)'
;MMRFTILGCGSSPGVPRITGDWGACDPSNPKNRRRRASLLVERFSEDGGKTVVVVDTGPDFRDQMISAEVKWLDAAVYTHAHADHIHGIDDLRGYWLSQRRLI
;
A
#
# COMPACT_ATOMS: atom_id res chain seq x y z
N MET A 1 20.18 -4.20 5.44
CA MET A 1 18.98 -4.62 6.16
C MET A 1 17.76 -4.37 5.29
N MET A 2 16.80 -5.25 5.33
CA MET A 2 15.53 -5.07 4.62
C MET A 2 14.38 -5.05 5.62
N ARG A 3 13.35 -4.26 5.34
CA ARG A 3 12.12 -4.20 6.12
C ARG A 3 10.92 -4.43 5.22
N PHE A 4 10.05 -5.33 5.63
CA PHE A 4 8.79 -5.64 4.94
C PHE A 4 7.64 -5.17 5.81
N THR A 5 6.77 -4.33 5.27
CA THR A 5 5.61 -3.82 5.98
C THR A 5 4.35 -4.24 5.23
N ILE A 6 3.48 -5.00 5.87
CA ILE A 6 2.17 -5.33 5.31
C ILE A 6 1.29 -4.10 5.44
N LEU A 7 0.99 -3.47 4.30
CA LEU A 7 0.18 -2.26 4.23
C LEU A 7 -1.32 -2.58 4.30
N GLY A 8 -1.68 -3.74 3.83
CA GLY A 8 -3.02 -4.28 3.91
C GLY A 8 -3.03 -5.75 3.56
N CYS A 9 -3.98 -6.49 4.12
CA CYS A 9 -4.13 -7.92 3.91
C CYS A 9 -5.59 -8.32 3.69
N GLY A 10 -6.47 -7.36 3.42
CA GLY A 10 -7.87 -7.61 3.14
C GLY A 10 -8.08 -8.20 1.75
N SER A 11 -9.20 -8.88 1.60
CA SER A 11 -9.67 -9.38 0.31
C SER A 11 -10.12 -8.23 -0.60
N SER A 12 -10.46 -8.56 -1.84
CA SER A 12 -10.86 -7.60 -2.86
C SER A 12 -11.86 -6.52 -2.40
N PRO A 13 -12.95 -6.86 -1.68
CA PRO A 13 -13.88 -5.84 -1.20
C PRO A 13 -13.43 -5.10 0.07
N GLY A 14 -12.36 -5.53 0.70
CA GLY A 14 -11.93 -5.01 2.00
C GLY A 14 -12.80 -5.49 3.16
N VAL A 15 -12.43 -5.10 4.39
CA VAL A 15 -13.22 -5.36 5.59
C VAL A 15 -13.33 -4.04 6.37
N PRO A 16 -14.52 -3.50 6.64
CA PRO A 16 -15.82 -3.96 6.14
C PRO A 16 -15.96 -3.74 4.63
N ARG A 17 -16.95 -4.38 4.03
CA ARG A 17 -17.34 -4.09 2.64
C ARG A 17 -17.92 -2.68 2.55
N ILE A 18 -18.00 -2.16 1.33
CA ILE A 18 -18.44 -0.77 1.09
C ILE A 18 -19.81 -0.43 1.70
N THR A 19 -20.66 -1.43 1.88
CA THR A 19 -21.98 -1.26 2.52
C THR A 19 -21.92 -1.26 4.05
N GLY A 20 -20.72 -1.40 4.63
CA GLY A 20 -20.54 -1.53 6.09
C GLY A 20 -20.72 -2.95 6.60
N ASP A 21 -20.71 -3.94 5.72
CA ASP A 21 -20.84 -5.35 6.08
C ASP A 21 -19.50 -5.91 6.57
N TRP A 22 -19.46 -6.33 7.81
CA TRP A 22 -18.29 -6.91 8.46
C TRP A 22 -18.21 -8.44 8.33
N GLY A 23 -19.25 -9.08 7.77
CA GLY A 23 -19.34 -10.53 7.73
C GLY A 23 -19.29 -11.12 9.13
N ALA A 24 -18.44 -12.10 9.35
CA ALA A 24 -18.26 -12.75 10.65
C ALA A 24 -17.31 -11.99 11.59
N CYS A 25 -16.73 -10.88 11.15
CA CYS A 25 -15.79 -10.11 11.97
C CYS A 25 -16.51 -9.21 12.98
N ASP A 26 -15.95 -9.11 14.18
CA ASP A 26 -16.46 -8.20 15.21
C ASP A 26 -16.17 -6.74 14.83
N PRO A 27 -17.21 -5.91 14.56
CA PRO A 27 -17.02 -4.52 14.16
C PRO A 27 -16.44 -3.63 15.26
N SER A 28 -16.50 -4.06 16.52
CA SER A 28 -15.95 -3.29 17.63
C SER A 28 -14.42 -3.43 17.76
N ASN A 29 -13.82 -4.42 17.12
CA ASN A 29 -12.38 -4.61 17.11
C ASN A 29 -11.74 -3.88 15.92
N PRO A 30 -11.00 -2.78 16.14
CA PRO A 30 -10.41 -2.01 15.04
C PRO A 30 -9.39 -2.80 14.22
N LYS A 31 -8.82 -3.86 14.77
CA LYS A 31 -7.88 -4.74 14.05
C LYS A 31 -8.57 -5.57 12.96
N ASN A 32 -9.90 -5.68 13.00
CA ASN A 32 -10.65 -6.37 11.96
C ASN A 32 -10.85 -5.51 10.71
N ARG A 33 -10.57 -4.21 10.80
CA ARG A 33 -10.60 -3.35 9.62
C ARG A 33 -9.38 -3.64 8.74
N ARG A 34 -9.63 -4.11 7.51
CA ARG A 34 -8.58 -4.55 6.61
C ARG A 34 -8.66 -3.81 5.28
N ARG A 35 -7.60 -3.08 4.93
CA ARG A 35 -7.40 -2.51 3.60
C ARG A 35 -6.96 -3.60 2.64
N ARG A 36 -7.08 -3.35 1.32
CA ARG A 36 -6.69 -4.30 0.28
C ARG A 36 -5.20 -4.61 0.36
N ALA A 37 -4.83 -5.77 -0.18
CA ALA A 37 -3.47 -6.29 -0.06
C ALA A 37 -2.44 -5.38 -0.72
N SER A 38 -1.39 -5.07 0.02
CA SER A 38 -0.22 -4.34 -0.47
C SER A 38 0.95 -4.55 0.49
N LEU A 39 2.16 -4.49 -0.05
CA LEU A 39 3.40 -4.71 0.70
C LEU A 39 4.39 -3.59 0.41
N LEU A 40 4.99 -3.04 1.45
CA LEU A 40 6.10 -2.11 1.33
C LEU A 40 7.41 -2.86 1.60
N VAL A 41 8.36 -2.70 0.70
CA VAL A 41 9.70 -3.29 0.84
C VAL A 41 10.71 -2.15 0.87
N GLU A 42 11.50 -2.11 1.92
CA GLU A 42 12.53 -1.11 2.12
C GLU A 42 13.88 -1.80 2.32
N ARG A 43 14.87 -1.36 1.56
CA ARG A 43 16.25 -1.81 1.73
C ARG A 43 17.09 -0.63 2.22
N PHE A 44 17.81 -0.85 3.32
CA PHE A 44 18.70 0.14 3.90
C PHE A 44 20.14 -0.26 3.60
N SER A 45 20.89 0.62 2.98
CA SER A 45 22.32 0.40 2.72
C SER A 45 23.17 0.96 3.87
N GLU A 46 24.42 0.47 3.96
CA GLU A 46 25.33 0.87 5.03
C GLU A 46 25.72 2.36 4.97
N ASP A 47 25.66 2.96 3.78
CA ASP A 47 25.98 4.38 3.57
C ASP A 47 24.82 5.32 3.90
N GLY A 48 23.72 4.81 4.45
CA GLY A 48 22.53 5.58 4.76
C GLY A 48 21.53 5.69 3.62
N GLY A 49 21.83 5.09 2.45
CA GLY A 49 20.90 5.06 1.33
C GLY A 49 19.70 4.16 1.63
N LYS A 50 18.60 4.42 0.93
CA LYS A 50 17.36 3.68 1.11
C LYS A 50 16.69 3.46 -0.24
N THR A 51 16.30 2.21 -0.52
CA THR A 51 15.49 1.86 -1.67
C THR A 51 14.10 1.47 -1.18
N VAL A 52 13.07 2.05 -1.77
CA VAL A 52 11.67 1.87 -1.35
C VAL A 52 10.85 1.38 -2.53
N VAL A 53 10.25 0.21 -2.37
CA VAL A 53 9.42 -0.43 -3.40
C VAL A 53 8.07 -0.79 -2.80
N VAL A 54 7.00 -0.44 -3.49
CA VAL A 54 5.66 -0.91 -3.14
C VAL A 54 5.23 -2.02 -4.08
N VAL A 55 4.64 -3.07 -3.52
CA VAL A 55 4.02 -4.17 -4.28
C VAL A 55 2.53 -3.97 -4.25
N ASP A 56 1.95 -3.74 -5.42
CA ASP A 56 0.55 -3.43 -5.67
C ASP A 56 0.12 -2.06 -5.12
N THR A 57 -0.56 -1.31 -5.96
CA THR A 57 -1.16 -0.02 -5.63
C THR A 57 -2.68 -0.12 -5.81
N GLY A 58 -3.34 -0.70 -4.83
CA GLY A 58 -4.78 -0.88 -4.84
C GLY A 58 -5.55 0.39 -4.50
N PRO A 59 -6.86 0.30 -4.32
CA PRO A 59 -7.71 1.47 -4.06
C PRO A 59 -7.42 2.18 -2.73
N ASP A 60 -6.70 1.53 -1.81
CA ASP A 60 -6.32 2.11 -0.52
C ASP A 60 -4.88 2.67 -0.53
N PHE A 61 -4.24 2.71 -1.69
CA PHE A 61 -2.82 3.07 -1.82
C PHE A 61 -2.49 4.41 -1.18
N ARG A 62 -3.27 5.45 -1.46
CA ARG A 62 -3.06 6.78 -0.88
C ARG A 62 -3.04 6.72 0.65
N ASP A 63 -4.04 6.11 1.23
CA ASP A 63 -4.18 5.99 2.68
C ASP A 63 -3.05 5.16 3.29
N GLN A 64 -2.68 4.07 2.62
CA GLN A 64 -1.57 3.21 3.04
C GLN A 64 -0.24 3.96 3.08
N MET A 65 0.04 4.76 2.06
CA MET A 65 1.28 5.55 1.99
C MET A 65 1.32 6.65 3.05
N ILE A 66 0.20 7.33 3.27
CA ILE A 66 0.10 8.37 4.31
C ILE A 66 0.30 7.75 5.69
N SER A 67 -0.38 6.66 6.01
CA SER A 67 -0.27 6.03 7.33
C SER A 67 1.10 5.41 7.59
N ALA A 68 1.79 4.92 6.56
CA ALA A 68 3.15 4.38 6.67
C ALA A 68 4.23 5.47 6.54
N GLU A 69 3.83 6.73 6.34
CA GLU A 69 4.73 7.88 6.20
C GLU A 69 5.77 7.69 5.08
N VAL A 70 5.34 7.12 3.96
CA VAL A 70 6.19 6.89 2.80
C VAL A 70 6.31 8.18 1.99
N LYS A 71 7.47 8.83 2.04
CA LYS A 71 7.73 10.11 1.36
C LYS A 71 8.49 9.96 0.06
N TRP A 72 9.00 8.78 -0.24
CA TRP A 72 9.81 8.48 -1.42
C TRP A 72 9.48 7.09 -1.94
N LEU A 73 9.36 6.96 -3.26
CA LEU A 73 9.23 5.65 -3.92
C LEU A 73 10.22 5.56 -5.08
N ASP A 74 10.94 4.44 -5.11
CA ASP A 74 11.82 4.12 -6.22
C ASP A 74 11.12 3.30 -7.29
N ALA A 75 10.20 2.42 -6.90
CA ALA A 75 9.48 1.57 -7.83
C ALA A 75 8.15 1.08 -7.27
N ALA A 76 7.24 0.75 -8.18
CA ALA A 76 6.03 0.01 -7.91
C ALA A 76 6.05 -1.28 -8.73
N VAL A 77 5.76 -2.40 -8.10
CA VAL A 77 5.73 -3.71 -8.73
C VAL A 77 4.32 -4.29 -8.60
N TYR A 78 3.81 -4.91 -9.63
CA TYR A 78 2.45 -5.44 -9.64
C TYR A 78 2.44 -6.96 -9.74
N THR A 79 1.64 -7.59 -8.89
CA THR A 79 1.44 -9.04 -8.91
C THR A 79 0.56 -9.46 -10.08
N HIS A 80 -0.51 -8.72 -10.31
CA HIS A 80 -1.45 -8.96 -11.41
C HIS A 80 -2.37 -7.75 -11.60
N ALA A 81 -3.21 -7.78 -12.63
CA ALA A 81 -3.96 -6.63 -13.10
C ALA A 81 -5.40 -6.53 -12.55
N HIS A 82 -5.74 -7.22 -11.49
CA HIS A 82 -7.07 -7.06 -10.88
C HIS A 82 -7.20 -5.68 -10.22
N ALA A 83 -8.41 -5.14 -10.23
CA ALA A 83 -8.71 -3.79 -9.77
C ALA A 83 -8.23 -3.49 -8.34
N ASP A 84 -8.38 -4.44 -7.44
CA ASP A 84 -7.96 -4.29 -6.05
C ASP A 84 -6.43 -4.24 -5.85
N HIS A 85 -5.67 -4.48 -6.93
CA HIS A 85 -4.20 -4.44 -6.94
C HIS A 85 -3.63 -3.25 -7.73
N ILE A 86 -4.42 -2.62 -8.61
CA ILE A 86 -3.89 -1.59 -9.52
C ILE A 86 -4.64 -0.25 -9.51
N HIS A 87 -5.83 -0.16 -8.94
CA HIS A 87 -6.68 1.03 -9.10
C HIS A 87 -6.18 2.28 -8.37
N GLY A 88 -5.16 2.18 -7.54
CA GLY A 88 -4.49 3.33 -6.94
C GLY A 88 -3.29 3.86 -7.74
N ILE A 89 -3.04 3.31 -8.92
CA ILE A 89 -1.85 3.64 -9.73
C ILE A 89 -1.71 5.13 -10.04
N ASP A 90 -2.81 5.84 -10.21
CA ASP A 90 -2.79 7.27 -10.53
C ASP A 90 -2.15 8.10 -9.42
N ASP A 91 -2.21 7.68 -8.17
CA ASP A 91 -1.60 8.39 -7.05
C ASP A 91 -0.07 8.33 -7.04
N LEU A 92 0.55 7.48 -7.86
CA LEU A 92 2.00 7.47 -8.04
C LEU A 92 2.53 8.81 -8.56
N ARG A 93 1.72 9.57 -9.31
CA ARG A 93 2.09 10.90 -9.79
C ARG A 93 2.48 11.86 -8.66
N GLY A 94 1.92 11.68 -7.46
CA GLY A 94 2.28 12.49 -6.29
C GLY A 94 3.75 12.34 -5.93
N TYR A 95 4.27 11.13 -5.99
CA TYR A 95 5.70 10.88 -5.78
C TYR A 95 6.54 11.44 -6.92
N TRP A 96 6.14 11.18 -8.16
CA TRP A 96 6.83 11.70 -9.34
C TRP A 96 6.96 13.23 -9.28
N LEU A 97 5.88 13.92 -8.94
CA LEU A 97 5.89 15.40 -8.82
C LEU A 97 6.76 15.86 -7.65
N SER A 98 6.68 15.20 -6.51
CA SER A 98 7.41 15.57 -5.30
C SER A 98 8.90 15.32 -5.41
N GLN A 99 9.30 14.15 -5.90
CA GLN A 99 10.71 13.76 -5.99
C GLN A 99 11.36 14.13 -7.33
N ARG A 100 10.60 14.59 -8.31
CA ARG A 100 11.04 14.97 -9.66
C ARG A 100 11.83 13.87 -10.34
N ARG A 101 11.39 12.65 -10.15
CA ARG A 101 12.00 11.44 -10.70
C ARG A 101 10.89 10.45 -11.03
N LEU A 102 11.05 9.75 -12.15
CA LEU A 102 10.12 8.69 -12.55
C LEU A 102 10.21 7.50 -11.59
N ILE A 103 9.08 6.86 -11.45
CA ILE A 103 8.93 5.63 -10.68
C ILE A 103 8.83 4.46 -11.65
#